data_6b454c189a6eb8d46f9dd2b0b1236463
#
_entry.id   6b454c189a6eb8d46f9dd2b0b1236463
#
_cell.length_a   1.000
_cell.length_b   1.000
_cell.length_c   1.000
_cell.angle_alpha   90.00
_cell.angle_beta   90.00
_cell.angle_gamma   90.00
#
_symmetry.space_group_name_H-M   'P 1'
#
loop_
_entity.id
_entity.type
_entity.pdbx_description
1 polymer ?
#
loop_
_entity_poly.entity_id
_entity_poly.type
_entity_poly.pdbx_seq_one_letter_code
_entity_poly.pdbx_strand_id
1 'polypeptide(L)'
;MECSGNHPEWHIKDNVLPLLNGNCSFKTMDGKEHNIDGKWDMILAFPPCTHLAVSGAKHFEKKRADGRQRDGIEFFCQFLTADCDKISIENPIGIISGDYIKKWFPDLAQKYGLPIKPTQIIQPYEFGHHTKKSTCLWLKGLQKLTPTNIVEPKIITYKGGAKFGAVIGQVFDENGKAIPFHDPRTAKARSKTFSGVAKAMADTWG
;
A
#
# COMPACT_ATOMS: atom_id res chain seq x y z
N MET A 1 7.11 -8.16 -15.65
CA MET A 1 6.05 -7.28 -15.10
C MET A 1 5.56 -6.48 -16.29
N GLU A 2 4.27 -6.50 -16.57
CA GLU A 2 3.69 -5.71 -17.66
C GLU A 2 3.57 -4.24 -17.24
N CYS A 3 3.69 -3.32 -18.21
CA CYS A 3 3.42 -1.91 -17.98
C CYS A 3 1.92 -1.72 -17.65
N SER A 4 1.61 -1.21 -16.47
CA SER A 4 0.22 -0.91 -16.11
C SER A 4 -0.18 0.44 -16.68
N GLY A 5 -1.30 0.48 -17.43
CA GLY A 5 -1.85 1.73 -17.97
C GLY A 5 -1.36 2.09 -19.36
N ASN A 6 -0.58 1.24 -20.05
CA ASN A 6 -0.05 1.46 -21.40
C ASN A 6 0.79 2.74 -21.59
N HIS A 7 1.50 3.15 -20.51
CA HIS A 7 2.39 4.30 -20.50
C HIS A 7 3.82 3.87 -20.14
N PRO A 8 4.55 3.17 -21.05
CA PRO A 8 5.90 2.69 -20.77
C PRO A 8 6.88 3.83 -20.43
N GLU A 9 6.62 5.03 -20.92
CA GLU A 9 7.38 6.25 -20.66
C GLU A 9 7.30 6.76 -19.20
N TRP A 10 6.34 6.22 -18.41
CA TRP A 10 6.18 6.57 -16.98
C TRP A 10 6.64 5.45 -16.05
N HIS A 11 7.08 4.32 -16.59
CA HIS A 11 7.38 3.14 -15.78
C HIS A 11 8.87 2.84 -15.74
N ILE A 12 9.35 2.63 -14.53
CA ILE A 12 10.69 2.11 -14.24
C ILE A 12 10.52 0.67 -13.77
N LYS A 13 11.21 -0.28 -14.40
CA LYS A 13 11.23 -1.69 -14.00
C LYS A 13 12.57 -2.01 -13.37
N ASP A 14 12.83 -1.46 -12.20
CA ASP A 14 14.09 -1.61 -11.50
C ASP A 14 13.91 -1.55 -9.98
N ASN A 15 15.02 -1.70 -9.25
CA ASN A 15 15.05 -1.49 -7.81
C ASN A 15 14.87 0.02 -7.51
N VAL A 16 13.81 0.36 -6.79
CA VAL A 16 13.50 1.75 -6.45
C VAL A 16 14.41 2.34 -5.37
N LEU A 17 15.06 1.51 -4.54
CA LEU A 17 15.82 2.00 -3.39
C LEU A 17 16.95 2.96 -3.75
N PRO A 18 17.75 2.73 -4.81
CA PRO A 18 18.76 3.69 -5.23
C PRO A 18 18.20 5.02 -5.73
N LEU A 19 16.91 5.06 -6.08
CA LEU A 19 16.26 6.23 -6.67
C LEU A 19 15.57 7.11 -5.62
N LEU A 20 15.37 6.61 -4.38
CA LEU A 20 14.51 7.26 -3.38
C LEU A 20 14.94 8.68 -3.00
N ASN A 21 16.24 8.97 -3.02
CA ASN A 21 16.76 10.26 -2.54
C ASN A 21 17.04 11.25 -3.69
N GLY A 22 16.60 10.96 -4.90
CA GLY A 22 16.95 11.77 -6.07
C GLY A 22 18.42 11.64 -6.46
N ASN A 23 18.98 12.64 -7.17
CA ASN A 23 20.36 12.63 -7.70
C ASN A 23 20.69 11.29 -8.35
N CYS A 24 19.83 10.83 -9.25
CA CYS A 24 19.89 9.49 -9.81
C CYS A 24 19.62 9.47 -11.31
N SER A 25 20.06 8.40 -11.96
CA SER A 25 19.74 8.13 -13.36
C SER A 25 18.99 6.81 -13.45
N PHE A 26 18.02 6.73 -14.34
CA PHE A 26 17.24 5.52 -14.59
C PHE A 26 16.76 5.47 -16.03
N LYS A 27 16.25 4.33 -16.42
CA LYS A 27 15.66 4.11 -17.73
C LYS A 27 14.20 3.70 -17.58
N THR A 28 13.33 4.36 -18.33
CA THR A 28 11.92 3.99 -18.42
C THR A 28 11.70 2.79 -19.35
N MET A 29 10.52 2.16 -19.30
CA MET A 29 10.25 0.94 -20.07
C MET A 29 10.20 1.19 -21.59
N ASP A 30 10.05 2.43 -22.05
CA ASP A 30 10.21 2.85 -23.45
C ASP A 30 11.70 2.97 -23.90
N GLY A 31 12.63 2.75 -22.97
CA GLY A 31 14.06 2.77 -23.22
C GLY A 31 14.73 4.13 -23.08
N LYS A 32 14.00 5.19 -22.73
CA LYS A 32 14.58 6.53 -22.51
C LYS A 32 15.32 6.61 -21.19
N GLU A 33 16.45 7.30 -21.21
CA GLU A 33 17.24 7.63 -20.02
C GLU A 33 16.81 8.96 -19.42
N HIS A 34 16.74 9.01 -18.11
CA HIS A 34 16.36 10.17 -17.33
C HIS A 34 17.41 10.41 -16.26
N ASN A 35 17.73 11.69 -16.03
CA ASN A 35 18.61 12.14 -14.97
C ASN A 35 17.82 13.08 -14.07
N ILE A 36 17.80 12.78 -12.77
CA ILE A 36 17.22 13.64 -11.75
C ILE A 36 18.37 14.34 -11.03
N ASP A 37 18.36 15.65 -11.09
CA ASP A 37 19.26 16.52 -10.33
C ASP A 37 18.48 17.10 -9.16
N GLY A 38 18.90 16.77 -7.94
CA GLY A 38 18.20 17.13 -6.71
C GLY A 38 17.25 16.04 -6.20
N LYS A 39 16.37 16.45 -5.28
CA LYS A 39 15.38 15.56 -4.61
C LYS A 39 14.10 15.44 -5.44
N TRP A 40 13.34 14.39 -5.14
CA TRP A 40 11.96 14.29 -5.62
C TRP A 40 11.07 15.34 -4.95
N ASP A 41 10.14 15.93 -5.69
CA ASP A 41 9.12 16.84 -5.15
C ASP A 41 8.16 16.14 -4.22
N MET A 42 7.83 14.86 -4.52
CA MET A 42 6.93 14.03 -3.75
C MET A 42 7.18 12.53 -4.00
N ILE A 43 7.00 11.73 -2.96
CA ILE A 43 7.02 10.26 -3.03
C ILE A 43 5.66 9.71 -2.59
N LEU A 44 5.01 8.95 -3.47
CA LEU A 44 3.84 8.14 -3.15
C LEU A 44 4.26 6.66 -3.17
N ALA A 45 4.37 6.04 -2.00
CA ALA A 45 4.89 4.70 -1.84
C ALA A 45 3.78 3.69 -1.48
N PHE A 46 3.76 2.55 -2.16
CA PHE A 46 2.84 1.43 -1.94
C PHE A 46 3.64 0.14 -1.71
N PRO A 47 4.45 0.07 -0.63
CA PRO A 47 5.31 -1.07 -0.40
C PRO A 47 4.51 -2.36 -0.19
N PRO A 48 5.03 -3.53 -0.61
CA PRO A 48 4.34 -4.80 -0.47
C PRO A 48 3.93 -5.09 0.98
N CYS A 49 2.63 -5.32 1.21
CA CYS A 49 2.09 -5.59 2.53
C CYS A 49 2.12 -7.09 2.93
N THR A 50 2.59 -7.98 2.04
CA THR A 50 2.50 -9.45 2.18
C THR A 50 3.09 -9.97 3.48
N HIS A 51 4.13 -9.33 4.01
CA HIS A 51 4.81 -9.75 5.23
C HIS A 51 4.43 -8.90 6.46
N LEU A 52 3.64 -7.83 6.27
CA LEU A 52 3.34 -6.83 7.27
C LEU A 52 1.88 -6.83 7.73
N ALA A 53 0.94 -7.12 6.82
CA ALA A 53 -0.49 -7.02 7.09
C ALA A 53 -0.99 -8.09 8.06
N VAL A 54 -1.83 -7.69 9.04
CA VAL A 54 -2.41 -8.61 10.03
C VAL A 54 -3.29 -9.70 9.43
N SER A 55 -3.83 -9.51 8.24
CA SER A 55 -4.57 -10.55 7.51
C SER A 55 -3.73 -11.80 7.19
N GLY A 56 -2.40 -11.66 7.22
CA GLY A 56 -1.43 -12.74 7.04
C GLY A 56 -0.84 -13.28 8.34
N ALA A 57 -1.37 -12.94 9.52
CA ALA A 57 -0.78 -13.21 10.83
C ALA A 57 -0.54 -14.70 11.11
N LYS A 58 -1.37 -15.61 10.59
CA LYS A 58 -1.19 -17.06 10.71
C LYS A 58 0.16 -17.59 10.14
N HIS A 59 0.84 -16.78 9.33
CA HIS A 59 2.12 -17.12 8.71
C HIS A 59 3.29 -16.32 9.30
N PHE A 60 3.08 -15.51 10.32
CA PHE A 60 4.11 -14.60 10.85
C PHE A 60 5.30 -15.34 11.45
N GLU A 61 5.07 -16.44 12.16
CA GLU A 61 6.16 -17.25 12.72
C GLU A 61 7.12 -17.73 11.64
N LYS A 62 6.60 -18.35 10.58
CA LYS A 62 7.41 -18.78 9.43
C LYS A 62 8.15 -17.61 8.77
N LYS A 63 7.47 -16.48 8.59
CA LYS A 63 8.05 -15.27 7.97
C LYS A 63 9.11 -14.59 8.83
N ARG A 64 9.06 -14.77 10.16
CA ARG A 64 10.15 -14.35 11.05
C ARG A 64 11.35 -15.27 10.90
N ALA A 65 11.10 -16.59 10.93
CA ALA A 65 12.16 -17.59 10.88
C ALA A 65 12.97 -17.52 9.58
N ASP A 66 12.33 -17.22 8.45
CA ASP A 66 12.97 -17.15 7.13
C ASP A 66 13.42 -15.73 6.70
N GLY A 67 13.32 -14.74 7.59
CA GLY A 67 13.82 -13.38 7.37
C GLY A 67 12.88 -12.45 6.61
N ARG A 68 11.90 -12.97 5.83
CA ARG A 68 11.02 -12.17 4.96
C ARG A 68 10.25 -11.06 5.68
N GLN A 69 9.96 -11.25 6.97
CA GLN A 69 9.26 -10.23 7.74
C GLN A 69 10.19 -9.06 8.08
N ARG A 70 11.45 -9.36 8.42
CA ARG A 70 12.49 -8.36 8.64
C ARG A 70 12.71 -7.52 7.39
N ASP A 71 12.93 -8.19 6.25
CA ASP A 71 13.14 -7.53 4.95
C ASP A 71 11.97 -6.61 4.60
N GLY A 72 10.73 -7.07 4.86
CA GLY A 72 9.53 -6.25 4.64
C GLY A 72 9.46 -5.01 5.51
N ILE A 73 9.87 -5.11 6.79
CA ILE A 73 9.94 -3.97 7.72
C ILE A 73 11.01 -2.99 7.24
N GLU A 74 12.21 -3.47 6.95
CA GLU A 74 13.31 -2.64 6.48
C GLU A 74 12.98 -1.93 5.17
N PHE A 75 12.37 -2.65 4.21
CA PHE A 75 11.93 -2.06 2.96
C PHE A 75 10.89 -0.94 3.19
N PHE A 76 9.89 -1.16 4.05
CA PHE A 76 8.93 -0.11 4.42
C PHE A 76 9.63 1.11 5.03
N CYS A 77 10.58 0.88 5.92
CA CYS A 77 11.29 1.95 6.62
C CYS A 77 12.18 2.80 5.72
N GLN A 78 12.65 2.28 4.57
CA GLN A 78 13.40 3.09 3.59
C GLN A 78 12.58 4.31 3.12
N PHE A 79 11.26 4.12 2.94
CA PHE A 79 10.38 5.24 2.56
C PHE A 79 10.14 6.22 3.71
N LEU A 80 10.13 5.77 4.97
CA LEU A 80 10.02 6.67 6.13
C LEU A 80 11.22 7.61 6.27
N THR A 81 12.40 7.12 5.88
CA THR A 81 13.68 7.84 6.02
C THR A 81 14.15 8.50 4.73
N ALA A 82 13.38 8.41 3.65
CA ALA A 82 13.72 9.01 2.37
C ALA A 82 13.88 10.54 2.46
N ASP A 83 14.87 11.07 1.74
CA ASP A 83 15.15 12.51 1.66
C ASP A 83 14.21 13.19 0.69
N CYS A 84 12.94 13.33 1.10
CA CYS A 84 11.90 14.02 0.36
C CYS A 84 10.99 14.74 1.37
N ASP A 85 10.52 15.93 1.02
CA ASP A 85 9.72 16.76 1.93
C ASP A 85 8.25 16.33 1.96
N LYS A 86 7.76 15.72 0.89
CA LYS A 86 6.38 15.26 0.75
C LYS A 86 6.36 13.74 0.51
N ILE A 87 5.93 12.98 1.52
CA ILE A 87 5.86 11.51 1.42
C ILE A 87 4.50 11.01 1.88
N SER A 88 3.91 10.12 1.11
CA SER A 88 2.78 9.27 1.54
C SER A 88 3.17 7.81 1.40
N ILE A 89 3.08 7.04 2.49
CA ILE A 89 3.27 5.59 2.46
C ILE A 89 1.92 4.93 2.74
N GLU A 90 1.48 4.06 1.84
CA GLU A 90 0.22 3.31 1.98
C GLU A 90 0.51 1.86 2.41
N ASN A 91 -0.19 1.38 3.42
CA ASN A 91 -0.24 -0.05 3.73
C ASN A 91 -1.56 -0.36 4.46
N PRO A 92 -2.07 -1.59 4.40
CA PRO A 92 -3.20 -1.99 5.25
C PRO A 92 -2.76 -2.05 6.72
N ILE A 93 -3.72 -2.22 7.63
CA ILE A 93 -3.45 -2.42 9.05
C ILE A 93 -2.47 -3.58 9.23
N GLY A 94 -1.35 -3.32 9.89
CA GLY A 94 -0.22 -4.23 9.98
C GLY A 94 0.65 -4.00 11.22
N ILE A 95 1.78 -4.69 11.23
CA ILE A 95 2.70 -4.72 12.37
C ILE A 95 3.46 -3.40 12.58
N ILE A 96 3.56 -2.55 11.57
CA ILE A 96 4.33 -1.27 11.62
C ILE A 96 3.81 -0.34 12.72
N SER A 97 2.49 -0.34 12.97
CA SER A 97 1.84 0.53 13.96
C SER A 97 1.54 -0.13 15.30
N GLY A 98 1.93 -1.39 15.50
CA GLY A 98 1.63 -2.18 16.69
C GLY A 98 2.87 -2.62 17.48
N ASP A 99 2.67 -3.01 18.73
CA ASP A 99 3.76 -3.45 19.62
C ASP A 99 4.43 -4.76 19.22
N TYR A 100 3.88 -5.43 18.19
CA TYR A 100 4.48 -6.61 17.60
C TYR A 100 5.94 -6.40 17.20
N ILE A 101 6.28 -5.21 16.67
CA ILE A 101 7.66 -4.88 16.26
C ILE A 101 8.59 -4.82 17.48
N LYS A 102 8.19 -4.15 18.55
CA LYS A 102 9.00 -4.09 19.78
C LYS A 102 9.30 -5.47 20.33
N LYS A 103 8.33 -6.37 20.27
CA LYS A 103 8.48 -7.74 20.77
C LYS A 103 9.44 -8.58 19.94
N TRP A 104 9.33 -8.52 18.61
CA TRP A 104 9.97 -9.48 17.71
C TRP A 104 11.15 -8.92 16.92
N PHE A 105 11.27 -7.58 16.84
CA PHE A 105 12.32 -6.86 16.12
C PHE A 105 12.75 -5.62 16.90
N PRO A 106 13.25 -5.79 18.16
CA PRO A 106 13.59 -4.65 19.02
C PRO A 106 14.68 -3.77 18.44
N ASP A 107 15.63 -4.35 17.70
CA ASP A 107 16.69 -3.64 16.99
C ASP A 107 16.13 -2.72 15.89
N LEU A 108 15.19 -3.21 15.09
CA LEU A 108 14.51 -2.38 14.06
C LEU A 108 13.59 -1.34 14.73
N ALA A 109 12.95 -1.69 15.83
CA ALA A 109 12.14 -0.75 16.59
C ALA A 109 12.99 0.43 17.09
N GLN A 110 14.18 0.17 17.60
CA GLN A 110 15.13 1.20 18.02
C GLN A 110 15.67 1.99 16.83
N LYS A 111 16.13 1.31 15.77
CA LYS A 111 16.74 1.93 14.58
C LYS A 111 15.80 2.92 13.89
N TYR A 112 14.52 2.59 13.77
CA TYR A 112 13.54 3.35 13.01
C TYR A 112 12.46 4.05 13.85
N GLY A 113 12.54 4.00 15.18
CA GLY A 113 11.54 4.60 16.06
C GLY A 113 10.16 3.94 16.00
N LEU A 114 10.11 2.61 15.79
CA LEU A 114 8.85 1.86 15.66
C LEU A 114 8.29 1.41 17.03
N PRO A 115 6.99 1.18 17.16
CA PRO A 115 5.94 1.36 16.14
C PRO A 115 5.63 2.83 15.86
N ILE A 116 5.28 3.11 14.61
CA ILE A 116 4.83 4.43 14.20
C ILE A 116 3.35 4.36 13.77
N LYS A 117 2.51 5.19 14.38
CA LYS A 117 1.08 5.24 14.05
C LYS A 117 0.89 5.89 12.69
N PRO A 118 -0.08 5.42 11.87
CA PRO A 118 -0.43 6.11 10.64
C PRO A 118 -0.99 7.51 10.96
N THR A 119 -0.69 8.46 10.10
CA THR A 119 -1.22 9.83 10.18
C THR A 119 -2.73 9.85 9.97
N GLN A 120 -3.21 8.93 9.12
CA GLN A 120 -4.62 8.76 8.79
C GLN A 120 -4.93 7.30 8.43
N ILE A 121 -6.15 6.87 8.72
CA ILE A 121 -6.72 5.62 8.18
C ILE A 121 -7.94 6.02 7.36
N ILE A 122 -7.97 5.59 6.11
CA ILE A 122 -9.05 5.85 5.17
C ILE A 122 -9.78 4.57 4.79
N GLN A 123 -10.99 4.74 4.27
CA GLN A 123 -11.81 3.65 3.74
C GLN A 123 -12.22 3.96 2.30
N PRO A 124 -12.24 2.99 1.38
CA PRO A 124 -12.67 3.22 0.01
C PRO A 124 -14.11 3.75 -0.10
N TYR A 125 -15.01 3.40 0.83
CA TYR A 125 -16.37 3.89 0.83
C TYR A 125 -16.48 5.40 1.10
N GLU A 126 -15.46 6.02 1.66
CA GLU A 126 -15.37 7.48 1.84
C GLU A 126 -15.08 8.21 0.51
N PHE A 127 -14.68 7.45 -0.52
CA PHE A 127 -14.26 7.93 -1.84
C PHE A 127 -15.04 7.29 -3.00
N GLY A 128 -16.30 6.90 -2.77
CA GLY A 128 -17.22 6.43 -3.80
C GLY A 128 -17.16 4.93 -4.14
N HIS A 129 -16.50 4.11 -3.33
CA HIS A 129 -16.39 2.67 -3.57
C HIS A 129 -17.13 1.85 -2.50
N HIS A 130 -18.13 1.07 -2.89
CA HIS A 130 -18.95 0.26 -1.97
C HIS A 130 -18.17 -0.88 -1.29
N THR A 131 -16.99 -0.57 -0.73
CA THR A 131 -16.03 -1.57 -0.22
C THR A 131 -15.39 -1.09 1.07
N LYS A 132 -15.04 -2.01 1.98
CA LYS A 132 -14.23 -1.76 3.17
C LYS A 132 -12.80 -2.28 2.96
N LYS A 133 -11.82 -1.42 3.19
CA LYS A 133 -10.41 -1.74 3.33
C LYS A 133 -9.76 -0.65 4.16
N SER A 134 -9.57 -0.90 5.44
CA SER A 134 -8.81 0.04 6.29
C SER A 134 -7.40 0.20 5.73
N THR A 135 -7.14 1.36 5.18
CA THR A 135 -5.88 1.73 4.52
C THR A 135 -5.18 2.78 5.34
N CYS A 136 -4.01 2.45 5.84
CA CYS A 136 -3.18 3.35 6.63
C CYS A 136 -2.33 4.23 5.72
N LEU A 137 -2.27 5.52 6.01
CA LEU A 137 -1.41 6.50 5.37
C LEU A 137 -0.46 7.08 6.41
N TRP A 138 0.85 6.97 6.16
CA TRP A 138 1.89 7.71 6.88
C TRP A 138 2.31 8.89 6.00
N LEU A 139 2.00 10.10 6.48
CA LEU A 139 2.17 11.34 5.72
C LEU A 139 3.29 12.18 6.33
N LYS A 140 4.20 12.66 5.50
CA LYS A 140 5.20 13.68 5.78
C LYS A 140 4.97 14.85 4.84
N GLY A 141 4.80 16.06 5.35
CA GLY A 141 4.59 17.28 4.54
C GLY A 141 3.33 17.30 3.66
N LEU A 142 2.39 16.38 3.88
CA LEU A 142 1.15 16.25 3.12
C LEU A 142 -0.06 16.41 4.04
N GLN A 143 -1.14 17.00 3.50
CA GLN A 143 -2.41 17.13 4.20
C GLN A 143 -3.16 15.79 4.25
N LYS A 144 -4.00 15.62 5.26
CA LYS A 144 -4.95 14.49 5.32
C LYS A 144 -5.96 14.58 4.20
N LEU A 145 -6.33 13.43 3.64
CA LEU A 145 -7.40 13.36 2.65
C LEU A 145 -8.75 13.58 3.30
N THR A 146 -9.59 14.37 2.65
CA THR A 146 -10.99 14.55 3.05
C THR A 146 -11.89 13.61 2.23
N PRO A 147 -12.87 12.93 2.84
CA PRO A 147 -13.85 12.14 2.10
C PRO A 147 -14.51 12.96 0.98
N THR A 148 -14.54 12.42 -0.24
CA THR A 148 -15.08 13.12 -1.41
C THR A 148 -16.45 12.62 -1.83
N ASN A 149 -16.79 11.35 -1.52
CA ASN A 149 -18.06 10.74 -1.87
C ASN A 149 -18.35 9.55 -0.94
N ILE A 150 -19.07 9.77 0.12
CA ILE A 150 -19.40 8.73 1.10
C ILE A 150 -20.56 7.88 0.58
N VAL A 151 -20.31 6.59 0.39
CA VAL A 151 -21.30 5.60 -0.06
C VAL A 151 -21.39 4.42 0.92
N GLU A 152 -22.53 3.76 0.99
CA GLU A 152 -22.69 2.58 1.84
C GLU A 152 -21.91 1.39 1.28
N PRO A 153 -21.09 0.70 2.10
CA PRO A 153 -20.42 -0.53 1.69
C PRO A 153 -21.46 -1.62 1.37
N LYS A 154 -21.27 -2.35 0.27
CA LYS A 154 -22.09 -3.52 -0.05
C LYS A 154 -22.00 -4.56 1.05
N ILE A 155 -23.13 -5.10 1.46
CA ILE A 155 -23.19 -6.19 2.44
C ILE A 155 -23.17 -7.53 1.70
N ILE A 156 -22.24 -8.38 2.08
CA ILE A 156 -22.14 -9.77 1.59
C ILE A 156 -22.60 -10.71 2.70
N THR A 157 -23.54 -11.58 2.38
CA THR A 157 -23.96 -12.65 3.26
C THR A 157 -23.18 -13.92 2.92
N TYR A 158 -22.48 -14.48 3.90
CA TYR A 158 -21.72 -15.71 3.76
C TYR A 158 -22.58 -16.95 4.09
N LYS A 159 -22.10 -18.14 3.71
CA LYS A 159 -22.71 -19.39 4.15
C LYS A 159 -22.76 -19.39 5.69
N GLY A 160 -23.95 -19.61 6.25
CA GLY A 160 -24.18 -19.53 7.72
C GLY A 160 -24.79 -18.18 8.17
N GLY A 161 -25.15 -17.28 7.24
CA GLY A 161 -25.93 -16.07 7.55
C GLY A 161 -25.12 -14.88 8.07
N ALA A 162 -23.81 -15.03 8.29
CA ALA A 162 -22.95 -13.92 8.70
C ALA A 162 -22.90 -12.85 7.61
N LYS A 163 -23.14 -11.59 7.99
CA LYS A 163 -23.14 -10.44 7.08
C LYS A 163 -21.92 -9.56 7.36
N PHE A 164 -21.14 -9.30 6.33
CA PHE A 164 -19.98 -8.38 6.39
C PHE A 164 -20.04 -7.40 5.26
N GLY A 165 -19.49 -6.19 5.47
CA GLY A 165 -19.26 -5.24 4.38
C GLY A 165 -18.33 -5.86 3.34
N ALA A 166 -18.61 -5.65 2.06
CA ALA A 166 -17.78 -6.15 0.97
C ALA A 166 -16.33 -5.74 1.19
N VAL A 167 -15.45 -6.76 1.29
CA VAL A 167 -14.02 -6.55 1.46
C VAL A 167 -13.39 -6.37 0.08
N ILE A 168 -12.34 -5.58 0.04
CA ILE A 168 -11.57 -5.40 -1.20
C ILE A 168 -11.16 -6.74 -1.82
N GLY A 169 -11.28 -6.80 -3.13
CA GLY A 169 -10.82 -7.94 -3.91
C GLY A 169 -11.77 -9.12 -3.91
N GLN A 170 -12.97 -8.93 -3.41
CA GLN A 170 -14.05 -9.85 -3.72
C GLN A 170 -14.42 -9.64 -5.19
N VAL A 171 -13.87 -10.47 -6.07
CA VAL A 171 -14.25 -10.54 -7.46
C VAL A 171 -15.42 -11.52 -7.56
N PHE A 172 -16.39 -11.19 -8.38
CA PHE A 172 -17.53 -12.05 -8.68
C PHE A 172 -17.40 -12.58 -10.11
N ASP A 173 -17.84 -13.80 -10.33
CA ASP A 173 -17.98 -14.36 -11.69
C ASP A 173 -19.23 -13.78 -12.40
N GLU A 174 -19.44 -14.19 -13.62
CA GLU A 174 -20.58 -13.79 -14.46
C GLU A 174 -21.96 -14.12 -13.85
N ASN A 175 -21.99 -15.11 -12.94
CA ASN A 175 -23.20 -15.53 -12.22
C ASN A 175 -23.35 -14.81 -10.87
N GLY A 176 -22.50 -13.82 -10.56
CA GLY A 176 -22.52 -13.11 -9.27
C GLY A 176 -21.99 -13.90 -8.08
N LYS A 177 -21.31 -15.06 -8.31
CA LYS A 177 -20.70 -15.86 -7.25
C LYS A 177 -19.31 -15.33 -6.93
N ALA A 178 -19.02 -15.23 -5.63
CA ALA A 178 -17.71 -14.77 -5.15
C ALA A 178 -16.59 -15.72 -5.58
N ILE A 179 -15.58 -15.17 -6.25
CA ILE A 179 -14.36 -15.89 -6.64
C ILE A 179 -13.46 -16.07 -5.42
N PRO A 180 -12.85 -17.25 -5.21
CA PRO A 180 -11.98 -17.51 -4.07
C PRO A 180 -10.78 -16.54 -4.00
N PHE A 181 -10.33 -16.23 -2.78
CA PHE A 181 -9.20 -15.29 -2.56
C PHE A 181 -7.84 -15.78 -3.11
N HIS A 182 -7.68 -17.08 -3.34
CA HIS A 182 -6.46 -17.64 -3.95
C HIS A 182 -6.44 -17.54 -5.48
N ASP A 183 -7.54 -17.16 -6.10
CA ASP A 183 -7.61 -16.96 -7.56
C ASP A 183 -6.75 -15.75 -7.99
N PRO A 184 -5.94 -15.86 -9.04
CA PRO A 184 -5.10 -14.75 -9.54
C PRO A 184 -5.87 -13.47 -9.83
N ARG A 185 -7.12 -13.56 -10.31
CA ARG A 185 -7.99 -12.41 -10.57
C ARG A 185 -8.25 -11.61 -9.30
N THR A 186 -8.46 -12.29 -8.17
CA THR A 186 -8.63 -11.67 -6.86
C THR A 186 -7.36 -10.95 -6.40
N ALA A 187 -6.18 -11.56 -6.61
CA ALA A 187 -4.90 -10.92 -6.27
C ALA A 187 -4.71 -9.61 -7.05
N LYS A 188 -4.96 -9.62 -8.37
CA LYS A 188 -4.89 -8.43 -9.23
C LYS A 188 -5.89 -7.35 -8.79
N ALA A 189 -7.14 -7.71 -8.46
CA ALA A 189 -8.15 -6.78 -7.99
C ALA A 189 -7.76 -6.13 -6.64
N ARG A 190 -7.14 -6.89 -5.74
CA ARG A 190 -6.71 -6.41 -4.42
C ARG A 190 -5.51 -5.48 -4.46
N SER A 191 -4.69 -5.55 -5.49
CA SER A 191 -3.50 -4.69 -5.66
C SER A 191 -3.82 -3.32 -6.26
N LYS A 192 -5.00 -3.13 -6.83
CA LYS A 192 -5.37 -1.85 -7.44
C LYS A 192 -5.67 -0.79 -6.39
N THR A 193 -5.17 0.41 -6.62
CA THR A 193 -5.63 1.61 -5.92
C THR A 193 -7.04 1.96 -6.39
N PHE A 194 -7.91 2.35 -5.48
CA PHE A 194 -9.25 2.81 -5.81
C PHE A 194 -9.19 4.16 -6.52
N SER A 195 -9.89 4.28 -7.64
CA SER A 195 -9.87 5.50 -8.47
C SER A 195 -10.29 6.76 -7.70
N GLY A 196 -11.29 6.65 -6.81
CA GLY A 196 -11.72 7.77 -5.97
C GLY A 196 -10.65 8.20 -4.96
N VAL A 197 -9.92 7.23 -4.38
CA VAL A 197 -8.77 7.53 -3.49
C VAL A 197 -7.63 8.17 -4.29
N ALA A 198 -7.29 7.60 -5.46
CA ALA A 198 -6.24 8.17 -6.32
C ALA A 198 -6.59 9.59 -6.77
N LYS A 199 -7.87 9.84 -7.12
CA LYS A 199 -8.33 11.20 -7.45
C LYS A 199 -8.20 12.16 -6.26
N ALA A 200 -8.63 11.74 -5.06
CA ALA A 200 -8.48 12.56 -3.86
C ALA A 200 -7.02 12.89 -3.53
N MET A 201 -6.09 11.93 -3.74
CA MET A 201 -4.64 12.19 -3.62
C MET A 201 -4.18 13.23 -4.65
N ALA A 202 -4.56 13.07 -5.91
CA ALA A 202 -4.18 14.02 -6.96
C ALA A 202 -4.75 15.43 -6.73
N ASP A 203 -6.02 15.53 -6.34
CA ASP A 203 -6.68 16.82 -6.07
C ASP A 203 -6.11 17.53 -4.82
N THR A 204 -5.59 16.77 -3.84
CA THR A 204 -5.09 17.34 -2.57
C THR A 204 -3.59 17.62 -2.58
N TRP A 205 -2.80 16.82 -3.28
CA TRP A 205 -1.35 16.83 -3.21
C TRP A 205 -0.65 17.21 -4.52
N GLY A 206 -1.37 17.16 -5.66
CA GLY A 206 -0.87 17.48 -7.00
C GLY A 206 -0.78 18.98 -7.34
#